data_8f40606556113b3f62829a8186515467
#
_entry.id   8f40606556113b3f62829a8186515467
#
_cell.length_a   1.000
_cell.length_b   1.000
_cell.length_c   1.000
_cell.angle_alpha   90.00
_cell.angle_beta   90.00
_cell.angle_gamma   90.00
#
_symmetry.space_group_name_H-M   'P 1'
#
loop_
_entity.id
_entity.type
_entity.pdbx_description
1 polymer ?
#
loop_
_entity_poly.entity_id
_entity_poly.type
_entity_poly.pdbx_seq_one_letter_code
_entity_poly.pdbx_strand_id
1 'polypeptide(L)'
;MALTTAEQEYLRSQPLGRLATVGTDGVVQVNPVGFHVRADGSFVIGGLDLARTRKYRNVARTGRAALVVDDLVSRDPWMVRGIEVRGRAEVATTESPAYPGASPDVIVLHSDTVFTWGVEPGAGGMTRRDQAS
;
A
#
# COMPACT_ATOMS: atom_id res chain seq x y z
N MET A 1 -10.96 3.17 -5.50
CA MET A 1 -11.96 3.03 -4.42
C MET A 1 -11.63 3.97 -3.29
N ALA A 2 -12.59 4.74 -2.86
CA ALA A 2 -12.38 5.65 -1.75
C ALA A 2 -12.22 4.86 -0.43
N LEU A 3 -11.32 5.33 0.42
CA LEU A 3 -11.12 4.77 1.75
C LEU A 3 -12.03 5.45 2.75
N THR A 4 -12.45 4.73 3.79
CA THR A 4 -13.24 5.31 4.86
C THR A 4 -12.42 6.29 5.69
N THR A 5 -13.08 7.13 6.47
CA THR A 5 -12.39 8.06 7.39
C THR A 5 -11.51 7.29 8.38
N ALA A 6 -12.01 6.20 8.94
CA ALA A 6 -11.24 5.39 9.88
C ALA A 6 -10.01 4.76 9.22
N GLU A 7 -10.13 4.28 7.99
CA GLU A 7 -9.01 3.75 7.23
C GLU A 7 -7.95 4.82 6.95
N GLN A 8 -8.38 6.02 6.55
CA GLN A 8 -7.46 7.13 6.30
C GLN A 8 -6.72 7.55 7.57
N GLU A 9 -7.42 7.65 8.68
CA GLU A 9 -6.81 7.99 9.97
C GLU A 9 -5.79 6.94 10.40
N TYR A 10 -6.14 5.66 10.23
CA TYR A 10 -5.23 4.57 10.55
C TYR A 10 -3.94 4.66 9.71
N LEU A 11 -4.07 4.85 8.40
CA LEU A 11 -2.93 4.93 7.49
C LEU A 11 -2.03 6.12 7.79
N ARG A 12 -2.60 7.27 8.20
CA ARG A 12 -1.79 8.42 8.61
C ARG A 12 -0.99 8.14 9.88
N SER A 13 -1.47 7.25 10.74
CA SER A 13 -0.77 6.89 11.97
C SER A 13 0.39 5.91 11.74
N GLN A 14 0.49 5.33 10.53
CA GLN A 14 1.46 4.29 10.23
C GLN A 14 2.43 4.77 9.15
N PRO A 15 3.71 4.95 9.49
CA PRO A 15 4.69 5.49 8.52
C PRO A 15 5.20 4.45 7.52
N LEU A 16 5.00 3.17 7.78
CA LEU A 16 5.63 2.09 7.02
C LEU A 16 4.61 1.07 6.56
N GLY A 17 4.72 0.67 5.30
CA GLY A 17 3.99 -0.44 4.74
C GLY A 17 4.94 -1.48 4.17
N ARG A 18 4.40 -2.61 3.73
CA ARG A 18 5.16 -3.65 3.05
C ARG A 18 4.52 -3.88 1.70
N LEU A 19 5.31 -3.62 0.66
CA LEU A 19 4.87 -3.74 -0.73
C LEU A 19 5.31 -5.07 -1.29
N ALA A 20 4.36 -5.84 -1.78
CA ALA A 20 4.61 -7.07 -2.50
C ALA A 20 4.45 -6.84 -3.99
N THR A 21 5.41 -7.33 -4.77
CA THR A 21 5.38 -7.28 -6.23
C THR A 21 5.76 -8.64 -6.80
N VAL A 22 5.45 -8.85 -8.05
CA VAL A 22 5.76 -10.09 -8.75
C VAL A 22 6.44 -9.78 -10.08
N GLY A 23 7.52 -10.53 -10.38
CA GLY A 23 8.21 -10.42 -11.65
C GLY A 23 7.53 -11.24 -12.73
N THR A 24 7.98 -11.05 -13.98
CA THR A 24 7.49 -11.83 -15.13
C THR A 24 7.84 -13.32 -15.03
N ASP A 25 8.83 -13.64 -14.21
CA ASP A 25 9.24 -15.04 -13.89
C ASP A 25 8.38 -15.67 -12.78
N GLY A 26 7.42 -14.91 -12.22
CA GLY A 26 6.58 -15.39 -11.13
C GLY A 26 7.23 -15.29 -9.75
N VAL A 27 8.44 -14.77 -9.64
CA VAL A 27 9.11 -14.61 -8.35
C VAL A 27 8.50 -13.43 -7.61
N VAL A 28 8.04 -13.66 -6.38
CA VAL A 28 7.47 -12.62 -5.53
C VAL A 28 8.54 -11.97 -4.69
N GLN A 29 8.34 -10.68 -4.40
CA GLN A 29 9.23 -9.90 -3.57
C GLN A 29 8.39 -9.05 -2.62
N VAL A 30 8.87 -8.83 -1.40
CA VAL A 30 8.23 -7.94 -0.43
C VAL A 30 9.30 -7.08 0.23
N ASN A 31 9.02 -5.76 0.33
CA ASN A 31 9.93 -4.81 0.96
C ASN A 31 9.16 -3.78 1.78
N PRO A 32 9.77 -3.26 2.87
CA PRO A 32 9.21 -2.11 3.56
C PRO A 32 9.32 -0.85 2.69
N VAL A 33 8.27 -0.05 2.70
CA VAL A 33 8.18 1.18 1.90
C VAL A 33 7.49 2.27 2.69
N GLY A 34 7.86 3.53 2.41
CA GLY A 34 7.06 4.68 2.78
C GLY A 34 5.95 4.88 1.74
N PHE A 35 4.86 5.49 2.15
CA PHE A 35 3.72 5.72 1.26
C PHE A 35 2.91 6.92 1.69
N HIS A 36 2.09 7.43 0.79
CA HIS A 36 0.99 8.32 1.13
C HIS A 36 -0.25 7.98 0.30
N VAL A 37 -1.41 8.42 0.75
CA VAL A 37 -2.69 8.09 0.13
C VAL A 37 -3.26 9.36 -0.51
N ARG A 38 -3.65 9.24 -1.78
CA ARG A 38 -4.34 10.31 -2.51
C ARG A 38 -5.83 10.33 -2.16
N ALA A 39 -6.49 11.43 -2.50
CA ALA A 39 -7.93 11.60 -2.27
C ALA A 39 -8.78 10.52 -2.96
N ASP A 40 -8.31 9.97 -4.08
CA ASP A 40 -9.03 8.92 -4.81
C ASP A 40 -8.83 7.52 -4.20
N GLY A 41 -8.05 7.40 -3.11
CA GLY A 41 -7.75 6.14 -2.44
C GLY A 41 -6.56 5.40 -3.01
N SER A 42 -5.88 5.93 -4.02
CA SER A 42 -4.65 5.31 -4.53
C SER A 42 -3.48 5.60 -3.58
N PHE A 43 -2.50 4.69 -3.57
CA PHE A 43 -1.30 4.78 -2.75
C PHE A 43 -0.13 5.16 -3.63
N VAL A 44 0.66 6.13 -3.17
CA VAL A 44 1.88 6.53 -3.85
C VAL A 44 3.07 6.07 -3.02
N ILE A 45 3.91 5.26 -3.62
CA ILE A 45 5.12 4.71 -3.00
C ILE A 45 6.34 5.39 -3.63
N GLY A 46 7.15 6.03 -2.80
CA GLY A 46 8.38 6.67 -3.21
C GLY A 46 9.60 5.93 -2.69
N GLY A 47 10.78 6.48 -2.94
CA GLY A 47 12.03 5.93 -2.43
C GLY A 47 13.24 6.60 -3.07
N LEU A 48 14.43 6.25 -2.56
CA LEU A 48 15.70 6.63 -3.16
C LEU A 48 15.96 5.74 -4.36
N ASP A 49 16.37 6.33 -5.48
CA ASP A 49 16.68 5.58 -6.72
C ASP A 49 15.62 4.52 -7.07
N LEU A 50 14.35 4.88 -6.89
CA LEU A 50 13.26 3.90 -6.99
C LEU A 50 13.26 3.17 -8.34
N ALA A 51 13.53 3.86 -9.44
CA ALA A 51 13.53 3.28 -10.79
C ALA A 51 14.59 2.19 -10.99
N ARG A 52 15.58 2.11 -10.09
CA ARG A 52 16.62 1.08 -10.14
C ARG A 52 16.26 -0.17 -9.34
N THR A 53 15.15 -0.14 -8.61
CA THR A 53 14.75 -1.25 -7.75
C THR A 53 14.00 -2.32 -8.52
N ARG A 54 14.03 -3.56 -8.01
CA ARG A 54 13.28 -4.67 -8.59
C ARG A 54 11.78 -4.43 -8.51
N LYS A 55 11.29 -3.87 -7.38
CA LYS A 55 9.86 -3.59 -7.22
C LYS A 55 9.34 -2.64 -8.30
N TYR A 56 10.10 -1.63 -8.64
CA TYR A 56 9.73 -0.70 -9.71
C TYR A 56 9.65 -1.42 -11.06
N ARG A 57 10.67 -2.22 -11.38
CA ARG A 57 10.68 -3.00 -12.63
C ARG A 57 9.56 -4.02 -12.67
N ASN A 58 9.28 -4.67 -11.55
CA ASN A 58 8.19 -5.64 -11.46
C ASN A 58 6.85 -4.96 -11.76
N VAL A 59 6.57 -3.83 -11.14
CA VAL A 59 5.34 -3.07 -11.39
C VAL A 59 5.27 -2.61 -12.85
N ALA A 60 6.35 -2.08 -13.40
CA ALA A 60 6.38 -1.64 -14.79
C ALA A 60 6.04 -2.77 -15.77
N ARG A 61 6.39 -4.01 -15.44
CA ARG A 61 6.22 -5.17 -16.31
C ARG A 61 4.93 -5.93 -16.08
N THR A 62 4.49 -6.07 -14.83
CA THR A 62 3.33 -6.92 -14.50
C THR A 62 2.07 -6.11 -14.18
N GLY A 63 2.20 -4.85 -13.79
CA GLY A 63 1.06 -3.97 -13.54
C GLY A 63 0.25 -4.32 -12.31
N ARG A 64 0.82 -5.08 -11.36
CA ARG A 64 0.11 -5.52 -10.15
C ARG A 64 0.99 -5.45 -8.92
N ALA A 65 0.37 -5.12 -7.78
CA ALA A 65 1.04 -5.11 -6.49
C ALA A 65 0.03 -5.29 -5.37
N ALA A 66 0.55 -5.54 -4.16
CA ALA A 66 -0.23 -5.53 -2.93
C ALA A 66 0.58 -4.82 -1.85
N LEU A 67 -0.11 -4.12 -0.96
CA LEU A 67 0.49 -3.41 0.14
C LEU A 67 -0.24 -3.77 1.41
N VAL A 68 0.51 -4.08 2.48
CA VAL A 68 -0.05 -4.24 3.81
C VAL A 68 0.56 -3.19 4.74
N VAL A 69 -0.32 -2.57 5.54
CA VAL A 69 0.04 -1.66 6.62
C VAL A 69 -0.62 -2.22 7.87
N ASP A 70 0.17 -2.55 8.88
CA ASP A 70 -0.35 -3.27 10.05
C ASP A 70 0.45 -2.92 11.29
N ASP A 71 -0.16 -3.16 12.45
CA ASP A 71 0.52 -3.10 13.73
C ASP A 71 -0.15 -4.04 14.73
N LEU A 72 0.59 -4.37 15.78
CA LEU A 72 0.10 -5.19 16.88
C LEU A 72 -0.35 -4.26 18.00
N VAL A 73 -1.67 -4.26 18.25
CA VAL A 73 -2.27 -3.42 19.30
C VAL A 73 -1.98 -3.99 20.69
N SER A 74 -2.05 -5.32 20.82
CA SER A 74 -1.86 -6.02 22.09
C SER A 74 -1.38 -7.44 21.85
N ARG A 75 -0.55 -7.95 22.77
CA ARG A 75 -0.09 -9.35 22.74
C ARG A 75 -1.00 -10.28 23.54
N ASP A 76 -1.61 -9.75 24.59
CA ASP A 76 -2.45 -10.53 25.50
C ASP A 76 -3.64 -9.66 25.96
N PRO A 77 -4.80 -9.80 25.33
CA PRO A 77 -5.10 -10.70 24.20
C PRO A 77 -4.40 -10.29 22.91
N TRP A 78 -4.21 -11.23 22.02
CA TRP A 78 -3.61 -10.96 20.70
C TRP A 78 -4.57 -10.14 19.84
N MET A 79 -4.17 -8.92 19.50
CA MET A 79 -5.00 -8.00 18.75
C MET A 79 -4.16 -7.34 17.66
N VAL A 80 -4.47 -7.65 16.41
CA VAL A 80 -3.85 -7.09 15.22
C VAL A 80 -4.82 -6.12 14.57
N ARG A 81 -4.31 -5.01 14.06
CA ARG A 81 -5.07 -4.18 13.14
C ARG A 81 -4.25 -3.92 11.89
N GLY A 82 -4.91 -3.69 10.79
CA GLY A 82 -4.22 -3.44 9.54
C GLY A 82 -5.14 -3.29 8.37
N ILE A 83 -4.51 -2.90 7.26
CA ILE A 83 -5.14 -2.75 5.94
C ILE A 83 -4.25 -3.43 4.92
N GLU A 84 -4.84 -4.27 4.08
CA GLU A 84 -4.18 -4.81 2.90
C GLU A 84 -4.90 -4.31 1.66
N VAL A 85 -4.15 -3.80 0.69
CA VAL A 85 -4.67 -3.30 -0.57
C VAL A 85 -4.06 -4.10 -1.70
N ARG A 86 -4.89 -4.60 -2.59
CA ARG A 86 -4.46 -5.30 -3.81
C ARG A 86 -5.03 -4.59 -5.03
N GLY A 87 -4.24 -4.52 -6.09
CA GLY A 87 -4.78 -3.94 -7.31
C GLY A 87 -3.78 -3.72 -8.41
N ARG A 88 -4.24 -2.98 -9.40
CA ARG A 88 -3.41 -2.50 -10.49
C ARG A 88 -2.37 -1.55 -9.94
N ALA A 89 -1.18 -1.64 -10.48
CA ALA A 89 -0.10 -0.77 -10.10
C ALA A 89 0.62 -0.27 -11.36
N GLU A 90 1.10 0.97 -11.29
CA GLU A 90 1.79 1.59 -12.41
C GLU A 90 2.97 2.41 -11.92
N VAL A 91 3.93 2.62 -12.79
CA VAL A 91 5.04 3.53 -12.53
C VAL A 91 4.66 4.90 -13.08
N ALA A 92 5.08 5.95 -12.38
CA ALA A 92 4.76 7.32 -12.73
C ALA A 92 5.86 8.25 -12.24
N THR A 93 5.73 9.54 -12.51
CA THR A 93 6.61 10.57 -11.97
C THR A 93 5.79 11.56 -11.16
N THR A 94 6.42 12.20 -10.20
CA THR A 94 5.80 13.23 -9.36
C THR A 94 6.66 14.49 -9.37
N GLU A 95 5.99 15.65 -9.30
CA GLU A 95 6.67 16.94 -9.15
C GLU A 95 6.96 17.25 -7.68
N SER A 96 6.33 16.50 -6.76
CA SER A 96 6.46 16.69 -5.32
C SER A 96 6.95 15.41 -4.66
N PRO A 97 8.27 15.14 -4.68
CA PRO A 97 8.83 13.99 -3.99
C PRO A 97 8.47 13.99 -2.50
N ALA A 98 8.31 12.79 -1.93
CA ALA A 98 7.80 12.62 -0.57
C ALA A 98 8.72 13.22 0.51
N TYR A 99 10.02 13.33 0.23
CA TYR A 99 11.01 13.90 1.15
C TYR A 99 12.22 14.37 0.35
N PRO A 100 13.08 15.24 0.94
CA PRO A 100 14.28 15.71 0.25
C PRO A 100 15.20 14.55 -0.15
N GLY A 101 15.58 14.48 -1.41
CA GLY A 101 16.41 13.41 -1.96
C GLY A 101 15.64 12.21 -2.48
N ALA A 102 14.32 12.16 -2.29
CA ALA A 102 13.51 11.10 -2.89
C ALA A 102 13.50 11.23 -4.42
N SER A 103 13.43 10.09 -5.09
CA SER A 103 13.31 10.04 -6.54
C SER A 103 11.98 10.67 -7.00
N PRO A 104 11.95 11.35 -8.17
CA PRO A 104 10.68 11.76 -8.76
C PRO A 104 9.88 10.58 -9.30
N ASP A 105 10.50 9.43 -9.50
CA ASP A 105 9.80 8.22 -9.92
C ASP A 105 9.04 7.63 -8.73
N VAL A 106 7.81 7.21 -8.98
CA VAL A 106 6.92 6.63 -7.96
C VAL A 106 6.20 5.41 -8.51
N ILE A 107 5.73 4.58 -7.60
CA ILE A 107 4.77 3.52 -7.89
C ILE A 107 3.41 4.00 -7.39
N VAL A 108 2.37 3.86 -8.22
CA VAL A 108 0.98 4.15 -7.85
C VAL A 108 0.22 2.83 -7.78
N LEU A 109 -0.32 2.52 -6.61
CA LEU A 109 -1.12 1.32 -6.39
C LEU A 109 -2.59 1.72 -6.25
N HIS A 110 -3.43 1.15 -7.09
CA HIS A 110 -4.87 1.39 -7.06
C HIS A 110 -5.54 0.41 -6.09
N SER A 111 -6.47 0.92 -5.30
CA SER A 111 -7.19 0.14 -4.29
C SER A 111 -8.36 -0.60 -4.94
N ASP A 112 -8.09 -1.68 -5.65
CA ASP A 112 -9.12 -2.47 -6.29
C ASP A 112 -9.79 -3.43 -5.30
N THR A 113 -9.04 -3.97 -4.34
CA THR A 113 -9.55 -4.77 -3.23
C THR A 113 -8.90 -4.29 -1.94
N VAL A 114 -9.71 -4.08 -0.90
CA VAL A 114 -9.25 -3.63 0.41
C VAL A 114 -9.72 -4.62 1.47
N PHE A 115 -8.77 -5.13 2.26
CA PHE A 115 -9.04 -5.92 3.46
C PHE A 115 -8.68 -5.09 4.68
N THR A 116 -9.48 -5.16 5.74
CA THR A 116 -9.16 -4.49 7.01
C THR A 116 -9.32 -5.42 8.19
N TRP A 117 -8.57 -5.15 9.26
CA TRP A 117 -8.62 -5.85 10.54
C TRP A 117 -8.60 -4.81 11.65
N GLY A 118 -9.60 -4.79 12.49
CA GLY A 118 -9.63 -3.96 13.70
C GLY A 118 -9.50 -2.45 13.47
N VAL A 119 -9.77 -1.96 12.27
CA VAL A 119 -9.63 -0.55 11.91
C VAL A 119 -10.95 0.19 12.11
N GLU A 120 -12.07 -0.40 11.68
CA GLU A 120 -13.39 0.19 11.87
C GLU A 120 -13.87 -0.05 13.32
N PRO A 121 -14.36 1.00 14.00
CA PRO A 121 -14.86 0.86 15.37
C PRO A 121 -16.00 -0.17 15.43
N GLY A 122 -15.89 -1.11 16.38
CA GLY A 122 -16.92 -2.14 16.62
C GLY A 122 -16.95 -3.26 15.60
N ALA A 123 -16.11 -3.23 14.57
CA ALA A 123 -15.99 -4.32 13.62
C ALA A 123 -15.00 -5.36 14.14
N GLY A 124 -15.49 -6.53 14.53
CA GLY A 124 -14.64 -7.68 14.83
C GLY A 124 -14.26 -8.41 13.55
N GLY A 125 -13.02 -8.96 13.51
CA GLY A 125 -12.56 -9.75 12.40
C GLY A 125 -12.16 -8.96 11.16
N MET A 126 -12.09 -9.66 10.04
CA MET A 126 -11.64 -9.12 8.77
C MET A 126 -12.84 -8.65 7.93
N THR A 127 -12.68 -7.51 7.28
CA THR A 127 -13.61 -7.05 6.24
C THR A 127 -12.94 -7.10 4.87
N ARG A 128 -13.75 -7.18 3.82
CA ARG A 128 -13.28 -7.13 2.43
C ARG A 128 -14.22 -6.27 1.61
N ARG A 129 -13.66 -5.39 0.81
CA ARG A 129 -14.39 -4.63 -0.22
C ARG A 129 -13.66 -4.74 -1.54
N ASP A 130 -14.43 -4.94 -2.61
CA ASP A 130 -13.91 -4.91 -3.97
C ASP A 130 -14.45 -3.67 -4.67
N GLN A 131 -13.67 -3.10 -5.60
CA GLN A 131 -14.13 -2.01 -6.42
C GLN A 131 -15.30 -2.49 -7.28
N ALA A 132 -16.35 -1.69 -7.34
CA ALA A 132 -17.47 -1.96 -8.23
C ALA A 132 -17.01 -1.89 -9.69
N SER A 133 -17.37 -2.88 -10.47
CA SER A 133 -17.07 -2.96 -11.90
C SER A 133 -18.00 -2.06 -12.74
#